data_08657e231037f37389129e963ff50baf
#
_entry.id   08657e231037f37389129e963ff50baf
#
_cell.length_a   1.000
_cell.length_b   1.000
_cell.length_c   1.000
_cell.angle_alpha   90.00
_cell.angle_beta   90.00
_cell.angle_gamma   90.00
#
_symmetry.space_group_name_H-M   'P 1'
#
loop_
_entity.id
_entity.type
_entity.pdbx_description
1 polymer ?
#
loop_
_entity_poly.entity_id
_entity_poly.type
_entity_poly.pdbx_seq_one_letter_code
_entity_poly.pdbx_strand_id
1 'polypeptide(L)'
;MTCTIYILAPKVTDFSRMFFGCSNFTTLNLSSFDTSKAWDMSSMFRNCNNLKTITVSDKWVTGTAIINGMFLNCGTDHVTKI
;
A
#
# COMPACT_ATOMS: atom_id res chain seq x y z
N MET A 1 7.63 9.18 -13.37
CA MET A 1 6.63 8.10 -13.45
C MET A 1 5.35 8.57 -12.80
N THR A 2 4.24 8.36 -13.48
CA THR A 2 2.93 8.74 -12.96
C THR A 2 2.30 7.52 -12.29
N CYS A 3 1.90 7.67 -11.04
CA CYS A 3 1.23 6.60 -10.31
C CYS A 3 -0.28 6.75 -10.43
N THR A 4 -0.95 5.64 -10.68
CA THR A 4 -2.39 5.60 -10.73
C THR A 4 -2.94 5.11 -9.41
N ILE A 5 -3.91 5.82 -8.85
CA ILE A 5 -4.60 5.37 -7.64
C ILE A 5 -5.76 4.49 -8.06
N TYR A 6 -5.78 3.27 -7.53
CA TYR A 6 -6.88 2.33 -7.77
C TYR A 6 -7.89 2.53 -6.66
N ILE A 7 -8.94 3.28 -6.95
CA ILE A 7 -9.96 3.64 -5.95
C ILE A 7 -10.74 2.42 -5.49
N LEU A 8 -10.97 1.49 -6.41
CA LEU A 8 -11.70 0.26 -6.12
C LEU A 8 -10.81 -0.93 -6.43
N ALA A 9 -10.38 -1.63 -5.41
CA ALA A 9 -9.59 -2.85 -5.57
C ALA A 9 -10.21 -3.96 -4.72
N PRO A 10 -11.52 -4.27 -4.90
CA PRO A 10 -12.23 -5.10 -3.93
C PRO A 10 -11.80 -6.57 -3.95
N LYS A 11 -11.23 -7.05 -5.05
CA LYS A 11 -10.91 -8.47 -5.19
C LYS A 11 -9.49 -8.72 -5.63
N VAL A 12 -8.61 -7.74 -5.43
CA VAL A 12 -7.21 -7.92 -5.76
C VAL A 12 -6.59 -8.86 -4.73
N THR A 13 -5.84 -9.84 -5.20
CA THR A 13 -5.12 -10.77 -4.35
C THR A 13 -3.62 -10.53 -4.37
N ASP A 14 -3.12 -9.89 -5.41
CA ASP A 14 -1.71 -9.55 -5.56
C ASP A 14 -1.56 -8.04 -5.58
N PHE A 15 -1.09 -7.49 -4.47
CA PHE A 15 -0.84 -6.06 -4.32
C PHE A 15 0.64 -5.72 -4.46
N SER A 16 1.47 -6.68 -4.87
CA SER A 16 2.90 -6.44 -4.95
C SER A 16 3.19 -5.28 -5.90
N ARG A 17 4.05 -4.38 -5.46
CA ARG A 17 4.53 -3.23 -6.22
C ARG A 17 3.43 -2.27 -6.70
N MET A 18 2.24 -2.34 -6.14
CA MET A 18 1.11 -1.54 -6.62
C MET A 18 1.42 -0.04 -6.64
N PHE A 19 2.12 0.47 -5.64
CA PHE A 19 2.50 1.89 -5.56
C PHE A 19 4.02 2.07 -5.61
N PHE A 20 4.74 1.10 -6.16
CA PHE A 20 6.19 1.15 -6.24
C PHE A 20 6.65 2.42 -6.93
N GLY A 21 7.54 3.16 -6.27
CA GLY A 21 8.13 4.37 -6.85
C GLY A 21 7.21 5.56 -6.93
N CYS A 22 6.07 5.55 -6.23
CA CYS A 22 5.12 6.66 -6.25
C CYS A 22 5.60 7.80 -5.37
N SER A 23 6.67 8.47 -5.78
CA SER A 23 7.29 9.54 -5.00
C SER A 23 6.53 10.87 -5.09
N ASN A 24 5.52 10.95 -5.94
CA ASN A 24 4.73 12.17 -6.09
C ASN A 24 3.60 12.30 -5.06
N PHE A 25 3.35 11.27 -4.25
CA PHE A 25 2.33 11.33 -3.20
C PHE A 25 2.97 11.60 -1.84
N THR A 26 2.33 12.46 -1.04
CA THR A 26 2.66 12.64 0.37
C THR A 26 1.68 11.88 1.25
N THR A 27 0.46 11.68 0.79
CA THR A 27 -0.57 10.93 1.48
C THR A 27 -1.30 10.02 0.50
N LEU A 28 -1.70 8.86 0.98
CA LEU A 28 -2.57 7.95 0.24
C LEU A 28 -3.73 7.54 1.12
N ASN A 29 -4.94 7.64 0.57
CA ASN A 29 -6.14 7.19 1.25
C ASN A 29 -6.57 5.86 0.64
N LEU A 30 -6.29 4.78 1.34
CA LEU A 30 -6.62 3.42 0.90
C LEU A 30 -7.74 2.84 1.77
N SER A 31 -8.61 3.70 2.32
CA SER A 31 -9.66 3.25 3.23
C SER A 31 -10.69 2.34 2.55
N SER A 32 -10.78 2.37 1.22
CA SER A 32 -11.67 1.48 0.47
C SER A 32 -11.04 0.12 0.15
N PHE A 33 -9.76 -0.06 0.46
CA PHE A 33 -9.07 -1.30 0.12
C PHE A 33 -9.39 -2.41 1.10
N ASP A 34 -9.70 -3.59 0.56
CA ASP A 34 -9.89 -4.81 1.32
C ASP A 34 -8.75 -5.76 0.95
N THR A 35 -7.84 -5.97 1.88
CA THR A 35 -6.67 -6.81 1.65
C THR A 35 -6.82 -8.20 2.25
N SER A 36 -8.04 -8.56 2.66
CA SER A 36 -8.28 -9.83 3.35
C SER A 36 -7.93 -11.05 2.51
N LYS A 37 -7.92 -10.91 1.18
CA LYS A 37 -7.57 -11.98 0.25
C LYS A 37 -6.17 -11.85 -0.33
N ALA A 38 -5.40 -10.88 0.13
CA ALA A 38 -4.07 -10.64 -0.41
C ALA A 38 -3.12 -11.75 -0.01
N TRP A 39 -2.34 -12.25 -0.98
CA TRP A 39 -1.27 -13.21 -0.69
C TRP A 39 0.11 -12.58 -0.87
N ASP A 40 0.22 -11.51 -1.63
CA ASP A 40 1.49 -10.83 -1.87
C ASP A 40 1.30 -9.32 -1.82
N MET A 41 1.97 -8.68 -0.88
CA MET A 41 1.98 -7.23 -0.71
C MET A 41 3.42 -6.73 -0.70
N SER A 42 4.35 -7.52 -1.26
CA SER A 42 5.78 -7.17 -1.23
C SER A 42 6.05 -5.94 -2.07
N SER A 43 6.93 -5.08 -1.58
CA SER A 43 7.37 -3.85 -2.26
C SER A 43 6.23 -2.91 -2.63
N MET A 44 5.08 -3.01 -1.97
CA MET A 44 3.89 -2.26 -2.33
C MET A 44 4.12 -0.75 -2.31
N PHE A 45 4.86 -0.25 -1.31
CA PHE A 45 5.16 1.18 -1.17
C PHE A 45 6.65 1.45 -1.28
N ARG A 46 7.40 0.53 -1.88
CA ARG A 46 8.85 0.67 -1.99
C ARG A 46 9.19 1.91 -2.83
N ASN A 47 10.16 2.67 -2.35
CA ASN A 47 10.65 3.90 -3.00
C ASN A 47 9.61 5.02 -3.08
N CYS A 48 8.59 4.99 -2.24
CA CYS A 48 7.66 6.11 -2.08
C CYS A 48 8.27 7.11 -1.10
N ASN A 49 9.33 7.79 -1.50
CA ASN A 49 10.20 8.57 -0.60
C ASN A 49 9.48 9.72 0.11
N ASN A 50 8.46 10.30 -0.52
CA ASN A 50 7.76 11.44 0.03
C ASN A 50 6.46 11.06 0.73
N LEU A 51 6.12 9.78 0.75
CA LEU A 51 4.87 9.32 1.34
C LEU A 51 4.97 9.33 2.86
N LYS A 52 4.12 10.11 3.52
CA LYS A 52 4.17 10.28 4.98
C LYS A 52 3.01 9.61 5.69
N THR A 53 1.85 9.50 5.03
CA THR A 53 0.64 8.97 5.65
C THR A 53 -0.07 8.05 4.67
N ILE A 54 -0.39 6.84 5.14
CA ILE A 54 -1.19 5.86 4.38
C ILE A 54 -2.38 5.52 5.27
N THR A 55 -3.56 5.99 4.89
CA THR A 55 -4.78 5.78 5.67
C THR A 55 -5.51 4.55 5.17
N VAL A 56 -5.89 3.66 6.07
CA VAL A 56 -6.56 2.41 5.74
C VAL A 56 -7.73 2.18 6.71
N SER A 57 -8.65 1.30 6.33
CA SER A 57 -9.74 0.87 7.20
C SER A 57 -9.35 -0.41 7.96
N ASP A 58 -10.30 -0.93 8.75
CA ASP A 58 -10.11 -2.18 9.46
C ASP A 58 -10.06 -3.40 8.52
N LYS A 59 -10.37 -3.21 7.25
CA LYS A 59 -10.23 -4.28 6.24
C LYS A 59 -8.81 -4.43 5.74
N TRP A 60 -7.91 -3.58 6.17
CA TRP A 60 -6.49 -3.71 5.86
C TRP A 60 -5.88 -4.72 6.81
N VAL A 61 -5.54 -5.87 6.28
CA VAL A 61 -4.89 -6.94 7.04
C VAL A 61 -3.74 -7.48 6.25
N THR A 62 -2.65 -7.83 6.91
CA THR A 62 -1.50 -8.44 6.26
C THR A 62 -1.46 -9.94 6.48
N GLY A 63 -2.04 -10.40 7.59
CA GLY A 63 -2.23 -11.82 7.87
C GLY A 63 -1.06 -12.69 7.42
N THR A 64 -1.31 -13.55 6.43
CA THR A 64 -0.31 -14.44 5.86
C THR A 64 0.34 -13.89 4.60
N ALA A 65 0.04 -12.65 4.21
CA ALA A 65 0.59 -12.06 3.00
C ALA A 65 2.10 -11.85 3.11
N ILE A 66 2.78 -11.95 1.95
CA ILE A 66 4.20 -11.61 1.86
C ILE A 66 4.33 -10.10 1.91
N ILE A 67 5.15 -9.58 2.81
CA ILE A 67 5.31 -8.13 2.99
C ILE A 67 6.76 -7.66 2.83
N ASN A 68 7.62 -8.47 2.22
CA ASN A 68 9.03 -8.16 2.08
C ASN A 68 9.25 -6.84 1.34
N GLY A 69 10.01 -5.93 1.94
CA GLY A 69 10.35 -4.65 1.33
C GLY A 69 9.17 -3.71 1.13
N MET A 70 8.04 -3.95 1.80
CA MET A 70 6.82 -3.17 1.61
C MET A 70 7.04 -1.68 1.80
N PHE A 71 7.84 -1.28 2.79
CA PHE A 71 8.11 0.13 3.09
C PHE A 71 9.57 0.50 2.85
N LEU A 72 10.31 -0.29 2.06
CA LEU A 72 11.73 -0.02 1.82
C LEU A 72 11.88 1.30 1.07
N ASN A 73 12.65 2.22 1.64
CA ASN A 73 12.85 3.57 1.12
C ASN A 73 11.53 4.36 0.99
N CYS A 74 10.55 4.03 1.80
CA CYS A 74 9.31 4.78 1.90
C CYS A 74 9.44 5.87 2.96
N GLY A 75 8.70 6.94 2.83
CA GLY A 75 8.72 8.04 3.80
C GLY A 75 8.05 7.68 5.12
N THR A 76 7.33 6.57 5.19
CA THR A 76 6.77 6.01 6.40
C THR A 76 7.02 4.51 6.43
N ASP A 77 6.90 3.89 7.58
CA ASP A 77 7.10 2.46 7.73
C ASP A 77 5.85 1.73 8.26
N HIS A 78 4.71 2.43 8.25
CA HIS A 78 3.46 1.85 8.77
C HIS A 78 2.26 2.50 8.11
N VAL A 79 1.11 1.81 8.19
CA VAL A 79 -0.17 2.38 7.80
C VAL A 79 -0.90 2.91 9.03
N THR A 80 -1.82 3.86 8.81
CA THR A 80 -2.63 4.44 9.87
C THR A 80 -4.07 3.99 9.68
N LYS A 81 -4.61 3.26 10.65
CA LYS A 81 -6.00 2.82 10.62
C LYS A 81 -6.92 3.90 11.18
N ILE A 82 -8.02 4.10 10.53
CA ILE A 82 -9.04 5.04 10.97
C ILE A 82 -10.17 4.31 11.69
#